data_5433ac4f19994b255cbd95759a00450b
#
_entry.id   5433ac4f19994b255cbd95759a00450b
#
_cell.length_a   1.000
_cell.length_b   1.000
_cell.length_c   1.000
_cell.angle_alpha   90.00
_cell.angle_beta   90.00
_cell.angle_gamma   90.00
#
_symmetry.space_group_name_H-M   'P 1'
#
loop_
_entity.id
_entity.type
_entity.pdbx_description
1 polymer ?
#
loop_
_entity_poly.entity_id
_entity_poly.type
_entity_poly.pdbx_seq_one_letter_code
_entity_poly.pdbx_strand_id
1 'polypeptide(L)'
;MQDNHFIDTPTRPGYHLTEDLCDRAIADIRDQKQANTGRPFFTYLALGAAHAPLHAPKEFIAKYKGRFNQGWDKVREETFERQKRLGIIPKDAVLPPANPGIQAWADLTADQKKGWRTAH
;
A
#
# COMPACT_ATOMS: atom_id res chain seq x y z
N MET A 1 20.72 -4.37 5.55
CA MET A 1 22.04 -4.22 4.89
C MET A 1 21.98 -2.98 4.04
N GLN A 2 23.09 -2.25 3.98
CA GLN A 2 23.28 -1.12 3.05
C GLN A 2 24.56 -1.41 2.29
N ASP A 3 24.50 -1.39 0.96
CA ASP A 3 25.52 -1.96 0.09
C ASP A 3 25.84 -3.40 0.56
N ASN A 4 27.04 -3.74 0.83
CA ASN A 4 27.40 -5.08 1.33
C ASN A 4 27.67 -5.09 2.85
N HIS A 5 27.20 -4.08 3.59
CA HIS A 5 27.44 -3.97 5.02
C HIS A 5 26.16 -4.21 5.82
N PHE A 6 26.30 -4.90 6.96
CA PHE A 6 25.24 -4.95 7.95
C PHE A 6 25.12 -3.60 8.62
N ILE A 7 23.92 -3.14 8.79
CA ILE A 7 23.59 -1.94 9.58
C ILE A 7 22.81 -2.37 10.81
N ASP A 8 22.98 -1.64 11.89
CA ASP A 8 22.23 -1.88 13.11
C ASP A 8 20.75 -1.68 12.91
N THR A 9 19.94 -2.47 13.61
CA THR A 9 18.50 -2.29 13.61
C THR A 9 18.15 -0.97 14.29
N PRO A 10 17.45 -0.05 13.59
CA PRO A 10 17.05 1.21 14.20
C PRO A 10 16.13 0.98 15.40
N THR A 11 16.43 1.62 16.53
CA THR A 11 15.68 1.50 17.80
C THR A 11 14.98 2.81 18.20
N ARG A 12 15.03 3.84 17.35
CA ARG A 12 14.42 5.15 17.64
C ARG A 12 12.88 5.02 17.77
N PRO A 13 12.26 5.72 18.72
CA PRO A 13 10.80 5.79 18.81
C PRO A 13 10.19 6.30 17.49
N GLY A 14 9.07 5.71 17.08
CA GLY A 14 8.38 6.10 15.84
C GLY A 14 9.07 5.65 14.54
N TYR A 15 10.09 4.80 14.61
CA TYR A 15 10.71 4.26 13.40
C TYR A 15 9.70 3.49 12.56
N HIS A 16 9.68 3.79 11.26
CA HIS A 16 8.86 3.08 10.29
C HIS A 16 9.72 2.70 9.07
N LEU A 17 9.79 1.41 8.77
CA LEU A 17 10.68 0.87 7.73
C LEU A 17 10.40 1.47 6.34
N THR A 18 9.13 1.65 5.98
CA THR A 18 8.76 2.21 4.67
C THR A 18 9.29 3.62 4.49
N GLU A 19 9.22 4.46 5.54
CA GLU A 19 9.75 5.82 5.52
C GLU A 19 11.27 5.81 5.37
N ASP A 20 11.97 5.00 6.17
CA ASP A 20 13.43 4.87 6.09
C ASP A 20 13.90 4.39 4.71
N LEU A 21 13.20 3.43 4.10
CA LEU A 21 13.52 2.97 2.75
C LEU A 21 13.28 4.05 1.69
N CYS A 22 12.22 4.83 1.81
CA CYS A 22 11.96 5.95 0.91
C CYS A 22 13.01 7.05 1.05
N ASP A 23 13.37 7.41 2.29
CA ASP A 23 14.40 8.44 2.55
C ASP A 23 15.75 8.02 1.99
N ARG A 24 16.14 6.75 2.16
CA ARG A 24 17.38 6.20 1.57
C ARG A 24 17.35 6.23 0.05
N ALA A 25 16.24 5.79 -0.56
CA ALA A 25 16.11 5.84 -2.02
C ALA A 25 16.21 7.27 -2.55
N ILE A 26 15.63 8.25 -1.86
CA ILE A 26 15.76 9.67 -2.21
C ILE A 26 17.19 10.15 -2.09
N ALA A 27 17.90 9.76 -1.03
CA ALA A 27 19.31 10.10 -0.84
C ALA A 27 20.17 9.50 -1.96
N ASP A 28 20.02 8.22 -2.25
CA ASP A 28 20.77 7.53 -3.32
C ASP A 28 20.53 8.19 -4.69
N ILE A 29 19.30 8.58 -5.01
CA ILE A 29 18.97 9.29 -6.26
C ILE A 29 19.66 10.65 -6.31
N ARG A 30 19.68 11.38 -5.21
CA ARG A 30 20.36 12.68 -5.12
C ARG A 30 21.87 12.54 -5.30
N ASP A 31 22.48 11.57 -4.66
CA ASP A 31 23.91 11.28 -4.74
C ASP A 31 24.31 10.87 -6.17
N GLN A 32 23.51 10.03 -6.82
CA GLN A 32 23.73 9.64 -8.21
C GLN A 32 23.65 10.86 -9.16
N LYS A 33 22.71 11.74 -8.96
CA LYS A 33 22.58 12.96 -9.75
C LYS A 33 23.74 13.93 -9.54
N GLN A 34 24.27 14.01 -8.34
CA GLN A 34 25.42 14.86 -8.02
C GLN A 34 26.73 14.28 -8.58
N ALA A 35 26.92 12.97 -8.46
CA ALA A 35 28.13 12.31 -8.91
C ALA A 35 28.22 12.14 -10.43
N ASN A 36 27.09 12.06 -11.13
CA ASN A 36 27.06 11.63 -12.53
C ASN A 36 25.86 12.20 -13.31
N THR A 37 25.87 13.50 -13.51
CA THR A 37 24.73 14.29 -14.01
C THR A 37 24.22 13.93 -15.42
N GLY A 38 24.93 13.10 -16.18
CA GLY A 38 24.57 12.75 -17.57
C GLY A 38 24.13 11.31 -17.79
N ARG A 39 24.15 10.46 -16.77
CA ARG A 39 23.80 9.03 -16.92
C ARG A 39 22.41 8.73 -16.39
N PRO A 40 21.61 7.91 -17.11
CA PRO A 40 20.35 7.41 -16.58
C PRO A 40 20.62 6.47 -15.40
N PHE A 41 19.68 6.40 -14.47
CA PHE A 41 19.69 5.43 -13.37
C PHE A 41 18.37 4.65 -13.35
N PHE A 42 18.41 3.49 -12.74
CA PHE A 42 17.23 2.68 -12.47
C PHE A 42 17.19 2.33 -10.97
N THR A 43 16.06 2.58 -10.33
CA THR A 43 15.83 2.24 -8.92
C THR A 43 14.64 1.29 -8.80
N TYR A 44 14.85 0.14 -8.20
CA TYR A 44 13.78 -0.78 -7.81
C TYR A 44 13.50 -0.64 -6.31
N LEU A 45 12.44 0.08 -5.95
CA LEU A 45 12.04 0.29 -4.57
C LEU A 45 10.93 -0.70 -4.20
N ALA A 46 11.32 -1.82 -3.60
CA ALA A 46 10.42 -2.88 -3.17
C ALA A 46 10.05 -2.69 -1.69
N LEU A 47 8.89 -2.10 -1.44
CA LEU A 47 8.38 -1.91 -0.08
C LEU A 47 7.71 -3.17 0.44
N GLY A 48 7.86 -3.46 1.73
CA GLY A 48 7.17 -4.58 2.40
C GLY A 48 5.68 -4.34 2.64
N ALA A 49 5.22 -3.09 2.62
CA ALA A 49 3.81 -2.77 2.68
C ALA A 49 3.08 -3.24 1.39
N ALA A 50 1.90 -3.83 1.45
CA ALA A 50 1.03 -4.07 2.61
C ALA A 50 1.06 -5.55 3.08
N HIS A 51 2.25 -6.14 3.23
CA HIS A 51 2.38 -7.48 3.81
C HIS A 51 2.14 -7.43 5.34
N ALA A 52 1.58 -8.50 5.90
CA ALA A 52 1.44 -8.65 7.35
C ALA A 52 2.83 -8.77 8.05
N PRO A 53 3.00 -8.24 9.28
CA PRO A 53 2.02 -7.50 10.09
C PRO A 53 1.73 -6.11 9.51
N LEU A 54 0.43 -5.72 9.54
CA LEU A 54 -0.02 -4.44 8.97
C LEU A 54 0.36 -3.31 9.93
N HIS A 55 1.32 -2.50 9.54
CA HIS A 55 1.79 -1.35 10.32
C HIS A 55 1.70 -0.09 9.47
N ALA A 56 1.14 0.97 10.06
CA ALA A 56 1.17 2.30 9.48
C ALA A 56 1.23 3.36 10.60
N PRO A 57 1.86 4.52 10.35
CA PRO A 57 1.82 5.64 11.29
C PRO A 57 0.37 6.07 11.54
N LYS A 58 0.08 6.48 12.79
CA LYS A 58 -1.30 6.79 13.24
C LYS A 58 -2.00 7.85 12.40
N GLU A 59 -1.26 8.83 11.91
CA GLU A 59 -1.77 9.89 11.05
C GLU A 59 -2.23 9.38 9.68
N PHE A 60 -1.58 8.35 9.14
CA PHE A 60 -2.01 7.70 7.89
C PHE A 60 -3.27 6.87 8.12
N ILE A 61 -3.33 6.11 9.23
CA ILE A 61 -4.55 5.38 9.62
C ILE A 61 -5.73 6.34 9.75
N ALA A 62 -5.53 7.48 10.42
CA ALA A 62 -6.56 8.48 10.63
C ALA A 62 -7.15 9.04 9.32
N LYS A 63 -6.33 9.21 8.27
CA LYS A 63 -6.79 9.67 6.94
C LYS A 63 -7.81 8.74 6.28
N TYR A 64 -7.75 7.45 6.60
CA TYR A 64 -8.61 6.43 6.00
C TYR A 64 -9.78 6.02 6.88
N LYS A 65 -9.90 6.60 8.09
CA LYS A 65 -11.00 6.32 9.00
C LYS A 65 -12.35 6.51 8.31
N GLY A 66 -13.14 5.46 8.27
CA GLY A 66 -14.49 5.46 7.68
C GLY A 66 -14.55 5.35 6.15
N ARG A 67 -13.42 5.46 5.42
CA ARG A 67 -13.43 5.44 3.95
C ARG A 67 -13.83 4.09 3.35
N PHE A 68 -13.68 3.01 4.09
CA PHE A 68 -13.99 1.65 3.64
C PHE A 68 -15.21 1.06 4.36
N ASN A 69 -16.04 1.91 4.98
CA ASN A 69 -17.24 1.45 5.70
C ASN A 69 -18.27 0.76 4.79
N GLN A 70 -18.27 1.06 3.49
CA GLN A 70 -19.12 0.40 2.50
C GLN A 70 -18.74 -1.06 2.24
N GLY A 71 -17.53 -1.47 2.66
CA GLY A 71 -17.02 -2.82 2.50
C GLY A 71 -16.39 -3.11 1.14
N TRP A 72 -15.74 -4.27 1.08
CA TRP A 72 -14.93 -4.64 -0.08
C TRP A 72 -15.73 -4.89 -1.37
N ASP A 73 -16.97 -5.39 -1.28
CA ASP A 73 -17.78 -5.63 -2.47
C ASP A 73 -18.05 -4.32 -3.21
N LYS A 74 -18.46 -3.29 -2.47
CA LYS A 74 -18.72 -1.97 -3.03
C LYS A 74 -17.45 -1.28 -3.54
N VAL A 75 -16.35 -1.38 -2.79
CA VAL A 75 -15.04 -0.86 -3.21
C VAL A 75 -14.58 -1.54 -4.50
N ARG A 76 -14.80 -2.85 -4.64
CA ARG A 76 -14.48 -3.62 -5.83
C ARG A 76 -15.25 -3.13 -7.06
N GLU A 77 -16.57 -2.96 -6.94
CA GLU A 77 -17.43 -2.42 -8.00
C GLU A 77 -16.98 -1.02 -8.44
N GLU A 78 -16.81 -0.10 -7.50
CA GLU A 78 -16.40 1.28 -7.76
C GLU A 78 -15.01 1.35 -8.39
N THR A 79 -14.10 0.48 -7.97
CA THR A 79 -12.76 0.39 -8.55
C THR A 79 -12.82 -0.10 -9.98
N PHE A 80 -13.61 -1.13 -10.27
CA PHE A 80 -13.79 -1.66 -11.61
C PHE A 80 -14.35 -0.59 -12.58
N GLU A 81 -15.41 0.11 -12.18
CA GLU A 81 -16.00 1.18 -12.99
C GLU A 81 -15.02 2.36 -13.20
N ARG A 82 -14.23 2.68 -12.18
CA ARG A 82 -13.17 3.69 -12.32
C ARG A 82 -12.09 3.26 -13.30
N GLN A 83 -11.66 2.01 -13.28
CA GLN A 83 -10.67 1.48 -14.20
C GLN A 83 -11.18 1.51 -15.65
N LYS A 84 -12.46 1.18 -15.90
CA LYS A 84 -13.08 1.33 -17.23
C LYS A 84 -13.07 2.78 -17.69
N ARG A 85 -13.48 3.70 -16.81
CA ARG A 85 -13.52 5.13 -17.12
C ARG A 85 -12.14 5.72 -17.44
N LEU A 86 -11.10 5.24 -16.75
CA LEU A 86 -9.71 5.66 -16.96
C LEU A 86 -9.02 4.96 -18.14
N GLY A 87 -9.69 3.99 -18.77
CA GLY A 87 -9.11 3.22 -19.88
C GLY A 87 -8.01 2.23 -19.46
N ILE A 88 -7.94 1.89 -18.16
CA ILE A 88 -6.98 0.90 -17.64
C ILE A 88 -7.37 -0.51 -18.06
N ILE A 89 -8.67 -0.76 -18.17
CA ILE A 89 -9.25 -1.99 -18.67
C ILE A 89 -10.21 -1.70 -19.83
N PRO A 90 -10.49 -2.67 -20.73
CA PRO A 90 -11.46 -2.50 -21.80
C PRO A 90 -12.83 -2.06 -21.30
N LYS A 91 -13.53 -1.25 -22.10
CA LYS A 91 -14.87 -0.75 -21.75
C LYS A 91 -15.92 -1.86 -21.66
N ASP A 92 -15.75 -2.90 -22.43
CA ASP A 92 -16.61 -4.10 -22.50
C ASP A 92 -16.22 -5.18 -21.46
N ALA A 93 -15.16 -4.95 -20.67
CA ALA A 93 -14.79 -5.86 -19.59
C ALA A 93 -15.96 -6.09 -18.64
N VAL A 94 -16.14 -7.33 -18.21
CA VAL A 94 -17.16 -7.75 -17.25
C VAL A 94 -16.50 -8.03 -15.91
N LEU A 95 -17.09 -7.52 -14.82
CA LEU A 95 -16.62 -7.81 -13.48
C LEU A 95 -16.81 -9.31 -13.18
N PRO A 96 -15.73 -10.07 -12.91
CA PRO A 96 -15.87 -11.48 -12.57
C PRO A 96 -16.74 -11.68 -11.32
N PRO A 97 -17.33 -12.88 -11.13
CA PRO A 97 -18.00 -13.19 -9.87
C PRO A 97 -17.07 -13.01 -8.66
N ALA A 98 -17.65 -12.75 -7.49
CA ALA A 98 -16.90 -12.72 -6.25
C ALA A 98 -16.25 -14.10 -5.99
N ASN A 99 -15.09 -14.08 -5.33
CA ASN A 99 -14.44 -15.33 -4.91
C ASN A 99 -15.32 -16.04 -3.87
N PRO A 100 -15.74 -17.31 -4.11
CA PRO A 100 -16.61 -18.03 -3.20
C PRO A 100 -15.98 -18.29 -1.82
N GLY A 101 -14.64 -18.18 -1.70
CA GLY A 101 -13.95 -18.26 -0.41
C GLY A 101 -13.98 -16.98 0.42
N ILE A 102 -14.54 -15.89 -0.12
CA ILE A 102 -14.63 -14.60 0.59
C ILE A 102 -16.10 -14.31 0.89
N GLN A 103 -16.44 -14.25 2.18
CA GLN A 103 -17.79 -13.89 2.61
C GLN A 103 -18.13 -12.48 2.15
N ALA A 104 -19.37 -12.29 1.66
CA ALA A 104 -19.84 -10.97 1.27
C ALA A 104 -19.89 -10.03 2.49
N TRP A 105 -19.53 -8.77 2.28
CA TRP A 105 -19.53 -7.78 3.36
C TRP A 105 -20.89 -7.64 4.05
N ALA A 106 -21.98 -7.75 3.27
CA ALA A 106 -23.34 -7.68 3.80
C ALA A 106 -23.61 -8.73 4.88
N ASP A 107 -23.05 -9.94 4.70
CA ASP A 107 -23.29 -11.11 5.54
C ASP A 107 -22.42 -11.13 6.83
N LEU A 108 -21.50 -10.20 6.97
CA LEU A 108 -20.69 -10.07 8.18
C LEU A 108 -21.50 -9.49 9.33
N THR A 109 -21.22 -9.98 10.55
CA THR A 109 -21.76 -9.40 11.79
C THR A 109 -21.18 -8.00 12.04
N ALA A 110 -21.82 -7.23 12.91
CA ALA A 110 -21.34 -5.91 13.31
C ALA A 110 -19.92 -5.95 13.91
N ASP A 111 -19.62 -6.96 14.70
CA ASP A 111 -18.29 -7.12 15.32
C ASP A 111 -17.22 -7.50 14.30
N GLN A 112 -17.54 -8.38 13.36
CA GLN A 112 -16.65 -8.69 12.24
C GLN A 112 -16.35 -7.43 11.40
N LYS A 113 -17.39 -6.69 11.03
CA LYS A 113 -17.23 -5.41 10.31
C LYS A 113 -16.38 -4.41 11.08
N LYS A 114 -16.55 -4.34 12.41
CA LYS A 114 -15.71 -3.49 13.26
C LYS A 114 -14.26 -3.97 13.23
N GLY A 115 -14.02 -5.26 13.41
CA GLY A 115 -12.67 -5.85 13.36
C GLY A 115 -11.94 -5.49 12.05
N TRP A 116 -12.58 -5.71 10.90
CA TRP A 116 -12.00 -5.37 9.60
C TRP A 116 -11.74 -3.87 9.37
N ARG A 117 -12.49 -2.99 10.03
CA ARG A 117 -12.29 -1.53 9.96
C ARG A 117 -11.18 -1.03 10.87
N THR A 118 -10.79 -1.81 11.87
CA THR A 118 -9.82 -1.42 12.90
C THR A 118 -8.56 -2.28 12.94
N ALA A 119 -8.49 -3.33 12.11
CA ALA A 119 -7.35 -4.24 11.99
C ALA A 119 -6.18 -3.56 11.26
N HIS A 120 -5.59 -2.54 11.90
CA HIS A 120 -4.38 -1.87 11.41
C HIS A 120 -3.51 -1.42 12.57
#